data_66ceedd40955511caeba83e820b8289b
#
_entry.id   66ceedd40955511caeba83e820b8289b
#
_cell.length_a   1.000
_cell.length_b   1.000
_cell.length_c   1.000
_cell.angle_alpha   90.00
_cell.angle_beta   90.00
_cell.angle_gamma   90.00
#
_symmetry.space_group_name_H-M   'P 1'
#
loop_
_entity.id
_entity.type
_entity.pdbx_description
1 polymer ?
#
loop_
_entity_poly.entity_id
_entity_poly.type
_entity_poly.pdbx_seq_one_letter_code
_entity_poly.pdbx_strand_id
1 'polypeptide(L)'
;LFRSYRDLYWTFGMDPTKLRVSSEALRRRILRGLNLWRISDLVDVANLASAYHKLPIGLVDDAKREGALRVRTARKGEEFVRIGGKSIQCRGREIVLADDEKIICFGYATHDSELTKVAPETKDVLLLVYGAQAVTNQIMESAIKTTLDLIDRWVDCSMVDHRIFRIE
;
A
#
# COMPACT_ATOMS: atom_id res chain seq x y z
N LEU A 1 16.24 -2.41 -1.34
CA LEU A 1 14.80 -2.63 -1.25
C LEU A 1 14.06 -2.22 -2.54
N PHE A 2 14.20 -0.99 -3.03
CA PHE A 2 13.48 -0.55 -4.24
C PHE A 2 13.79 -1.37 -5.49
N ARG A 3 15.02 -1.90 -5.62
CA ARG A 3 15.34 -2.83 -6.70
C ARG A 3 14.47 -4.07 -6.66
N SER A 4 14.26 -4.66 -5.48
CA SER A 4 13.43 -5.85 -5.30
C SER A 4 11.97 -5.64 -5.75
N TYR A 5 11.38 -4.46 -5.47
CA TYR A 5 10.04 -4.11 -5.98
C TYR A 5 10.03 -3.92 -7.49
N ARG A 6 11.10 -3.35 -8.08
CA ARG A 6 11.21 -3.19 -9.54
C ARG A 6 11.35 -4.54 -10.23
N ASP A 7 12.13 -5.46 -9.65
CA ASP A 7 12.29 -6.82 -10.16
C ASP A 7 10.94 -7.56 -10.11
N LEU A 8 10.18 -7.41 -9.01
CA LEU A 8 8.81 -7.92 -8.90
C LEU A 8 7.92 -7.37 -10.03
N TYR A 9 7.97 -6.06 -10.33
CA TYR A 9 7.16 -5.47 -11.40
C TYR A 9 7.52 -6.02 -12.77
N TRP A 10 8.80 -6.19 -13.07
CA TRP A 10 9.25 -6.81 -14.32
C TRP A 10 8.72 -8.23 -14.47
N THR A 11 8.66 -9.02 -13.39
CA THR A 11 8.10 -10.37 -13.40
C THR A 11 6.64 -10.39 -13.86
N PHE A 12 5.87 -9.36 -13.53
CA PHE A 12 4.48 -9.19 -13.93
C PHE A 12 4.30 -8.32 -15.19
N GLY A 13 5.36 -8.07 -15.95
CA GLY A 13 5.31 -7.28 -17.17
C GLY A 13 4.87 -5.81 -16.93
N MET A 14 5.06 -5.30 -15.72
CA MET A 14 4.82 -3.92 -15.36
C MET A 14 6.12 -3.13 -15.47
N ASP A 15 6.08 -1.95 -16.07
CA ASP A 15 7.26 -1.11 -16.25
C ASP A 15 7.52 -0.26 -15.00
N PRO A 16 8.55 -0.57 -14.19
CA PRO A 16 8.85 0.17 -12.97
C PRO A 16 9.42 1.56 -13.21
N THR A 17 9.70 1.94 -14.45
CA THR A 17 10.07 3.31 -14.78
C THR A 17 8.85 4.23 -14.81
N LYS A 18 7.68 3.67 -15.15
CA LYS A 18 6.38 4.35 -15.22
C LYS A 18 5.55 4.16 -13.96
N LEU A 19 5.66 2.99 -13.34
CA LEU A 19 4.96 2.63 -12.11
C LEU A 19 5.99 2.43 -10.99
N ARG A 20 5.74 3.06 -9.86
CA ARG A 20 6.62 2.96 -8.67
C ARG A 20 5.79 2.61 -7.45
N VAL A 21 6.38 1.84 -6.56
CA VAL A 21 5.79 1.65 -5.24
C VAL A 21 5.69 3.00 -4.50
N SER A 22 4.66 3.14 -3.68
CA SER A 22 4.34 4.39 -2.97
C SER A 22 5.53 4.92 -2.16
N SER A 23 6.25 4.06 -1.45
CA SER A 23 7.42 4.45 -0.64
C SER A 23 8.56 5.06 -1.48
N GLU A 24 8.79 4.57 -2.70
CA GLU A 24 9.78 5.19 -3.60
C GLU A 24 9.31 6.57 -4.05
N ALA A 25 8.02 6.73 -4.34
CA ALA A 25 7.46 8.03 -4.73
C ALA A 25 7.58 9.07 -3.60
N LEU A 26 7.25 8.69 -2.36
CA LEU A 26 7.40 9.52 -1.15
C LEU A 26 8.85 9.95 -0.95
N ARG A 27 9.80 9.02 -1.01
CA ARG A 27 11.23 9.34 -0.86
C ARG A 27 11.76 10.26 -1.95
N ARG A 28 11.36 10.05 -3.20
CA ARG A 28 11.74 10.94 -4.30
C ARG A 28 11.22 12.35 -4.11
N ARG A 29 10.03 12.51 -3.52
CA ARG A 29 9.46 13.79 -3.16
C ARG A 29 10.34 14.50 -2.11
N ILE A 30 10.72 13.80 -1.04
CA ILE A 30 11.60 14.32 0.02
C ILE A 30 12.96 14.73 -0.56
N LEU A 31 13.59 13.88 -1.38
CA LEU A 31 14.89 14.15 -1.99
C LEU A 31 14.89 15.36 -2.93
N ARG A 32 13.73 15.81 -3.39
CA ARG A 32 13.55 17.05 -4.14
C ARG A 32 13.31 18.27 -3.26
N GLY A 33 13.44 18.16 -1.95
CA GLY A 33 13.19 19.22 -0.99
C GLY A 33 11.70 19.53 -0.76
N LEU A 34 10.80 18.65 -1.19
CA LEU A 34 9.36 18.83 -1.03
C LEU A 34 8.85 18.10 0.22
N ASN A 35 8.00 18.77 0.99
CA ASN A 35 7.34 18.15 2.14
C ASN A 35 6.38 17.03 1.70
N LEU A 36 6.16 16.03 2.57
CA LEU A 36 5.05 15.10 2.41
C LEU A 36 3.72 15.85 2.48
N TRP A 37 2.69 15.30 1.85
CA TRP A 37 1.35 15.88 1.91
C TRP A 37 0.80 15.80 3.33
N ARG A 38 -0.02 16.78 3.70
CA ARG A 38 -0.81 16.78 4.93
C ARG A 38 -2.25 16.40 4.55
N ILE A 39 -2.69 15.24 4.96
CA ILE A 39 -3.99 14.66 4.56
C ILE A 39 -4.84 14.40 5.80
N SER A 40 -4.38 13.51 6.67
CA SER A 40 -4.93 13.22 7.99
C SER A 40 -3.83 12.61 8.84
N ASP A 41 -3.97 12.62 10.16
CA ASP A 41 -2.92 12.11 11.06
C ASP A 41 -2.56 10.67 10.74
N LEU A 42 -3.54 9.80 10.48
CA LEU A 42 -3.32 8.40 10.11
C LEU A 42 -2.55 8.26 8.79
N VAL A 43 -2.97 8.98 7.75
CA VAL A 43 -2.31 8.93 6.43
C VAL A 43 -0.91 9.52 6.50
N ASP A 44 -0.73 10.60 7.24
CA ASP A 44 0.55 11.29 7.41
C ASP A 44 1.56 10.40 8.14
N VAL A 45 1.12 9.71 9.19
CA VAL A 45 1.92 8.71 9.92
C VAL A 45 2.30 7.53 9.03
N ALA A 46 1.35 6.97 8.28
CA ALA A 46 1.61 5.88 7.35
C ALA A 46 2.61 6.29 6.25
N ASN A 47 2.46 7.49 5.69
CA ASN A 47 3.38 8.04 4.69
C ASN A 47 4.79 8.28 5.27
N LEU A 48 4.89 8.77 6.51
CA LEU A 48 6.16 8.99 7.20
C LEU A 48 6.89 7.67 7.44
N ALA A 49 6.20 6.67 8.01
CA ALA A 49 6.75 5.35 8.26
C ALA A 49 7.18 4.65 6.94
N SER A 50 6.34 4.75 5.90
CA SER A 50 6.61 4.24 4.56
C SER A 50 7.88 4.86 3.95
N ALA A 51 8.03 6.18 4.04
CA ALA A 51 9.21 6.88 3.54
C ALA A 51 10.47 6.51 4.34
N TYR A 52 10.37 6.37 5.66
CA TYR A 52 11.48 6.04 6.56
C TYR A 52 11.99 4.62 6.30
N HIS A 53 11.12 3.63 6.34
CA HIS A 53 11.47 2.21 6.17
C HIS A 53 11.65 1.79 4.71
N LYS A 54 11.27 2.63 3.75
CA LYS A 54 11.30 2.32 2.30
C LYS A 54 10.37 1.15 1.93
N LEU A 55 9.38 0.87 2.75
CA LEU A 55 8.35 -0.13 2.53
C LEU A 55 7.03 0.58 2.20
N PRO A 56 6.32 0.15 1.15
CA PRO A 56 5.00 0.68 0.87
C PRO A 56 4.05 0.34 2.00
N ILE A 57 3.25 1.30 2.41
CA ILE A 57 2.18 1.15 3.40
C ILE A 57 0.88 1.64 2.75
N GLY A 58 -0.15 0.81 2.75
CA GLY A 58 -1.48 1.13 2.28
C GLY A 58 -2.48 1.16 3.45
N LEU A 59 -3.53 1.92 3.28
CA LEU A 59 -4.63 2.04 4.23
C LEU A 59 -5.95 1.72 3.54
N VAL A 60 -6.72 0.85 4.14
CA VAL A 60 -8.01 0.39 3.63
C VAL A 60 -9.07 0.59 4.70
N ASP A 61 -10.20 1.18 4.33
CA ASP A 61 -11.41 1.19 5.12
C ASP A 61 -11.97 -0.24 5.14
N ASP A 62 -11.82 -0.94 6.27
CA ASP A 62 -12.15 -2.37 6.36
C ASP A 62 -13.65 -2.63 6.21
N ALA A 63 -14.50 -1.65 6.54
CA ALA A 63 -15.93 -1.75 6.31
C ALA A 63 -16.33 -1.75 4.82
N LYS A 64 -15.43 -1.31 3.94
CA LYS A 64 -15.65 -1.31 2.48
C LYS A 64 -15.03 -2.52 1.76
N ARG A 65 -14.37 -3.40 2.51
CA ARG A 65 -13.78 -4.63 1.98
C ARG A 65 -14.85 -5.74 1.93
N GLU A 66 -14.78 -6.54 0.87
CA GLU A 66 -15.68 -7.67 0.63
C GLU A 66 -14.92 -8.99 0.71
N GLY A 67 -15.10 -9.73 1.81
CA GLY A 67 -14.51 -11.06 1.96
C GLY A 67 -12.99 -11.07 2.17
N ALA A 68 -12.27 -12.02 1.57
CA ALA A 68 -10.85 -12.28 1.84
C ALA A 68 -9.92 -11.51 0.89
N LEU A 69 -8.81 -11.01 1.44
CA LEU A 69 -7.76 -10.39 0.62
C LEU A 69 -6.88 -11.44 -0.05
N ARG A 70 -6.56 -11.21 -1.32
CA ARG A 70 -5.67 -12.06 -2.11
C ARG A 70 -4.75 -11.22 -2.98
N VAL A 71 -3.48 -11.62 -3.02
CA VAL A 71 -2.55 -11.14 -4.05
C VAL A 71 -2.72 -12.04 -5.27
N ARG A 72 -3.00 -11.44 -6.41
CA ARG A 72 -3.22 -12.14 -7.68
C ARG A 72 -2.81 -11.29 -8.88
N THR A 73 -2.82 -11.87 -10.07
CA THR A 73 -2.85 -11.10 -11.31
C THR A 73 -4.25 -10.51 -11.54
N ALA A 74 -4.30 -9.31 -12.06
CA ALA A 74 -5.55 -8.69 -12.51
C ALA A 74 -6.17 -9.52 -13.66
N ARG A 75 -7.49 -9.48 -13.80
CA ARG A 75 -8.18 -10.04 -14.97
C ARG A 75 -8.08 -9.06 -16.14
N LYS A 76 -8.03 -9.59 -17.36
CA LYS A 76 -8.03 -8.72 -18.56
C LYS A 76 -9.35 -7.92 -18.62
N GLY A 77 -9.23 -6.61 -18.75
CA GLY A 77 -10.38 -5.69 -18.78
C GLY A 77 -10.94 -5.36 -17.39
N GLU A 78 -10.38 -5.89 -16.31
CA GLU A 78 -10.77 -5.52 -14.95
C GLU A 78 -10.49 -4.04 -14.72
N GLU A 79 -11.46 -3.33 -14.17
CA GLU A 79 -11.35 -1.90 -13.90
C GLU A 79 -10.85 -1.64 -12.49
N PHE A 80 -9.95 -0.69 -12.37
CA PHE A 80 -9.47 -0.17 -11.10
C PHE A 80 -9.57 1.35 -11.07
N VAL A 81 -10.20 1.90 -10.04
CA VAL A 81 -10.30 3.34 -9.83
C VAL A 81 -9.36 3.73 -8.70
N ARG A 82 -8.27 4.43 -9.04
CA ARG A 82 -7.33 4.92 -8.03
C ARG A 82 -7.86 6.13 -7.28
N ILE A 83 -7.35 6.39 -6.08
CA ILE A 83 -7.63 7.63 -5.34
C ILE A 83 -7.41 8.85 -6.25
N GLY A 84 -8.41 9.74 -6.31
CA GLY A 84 -8.48 10.86 -7.25
C GLY A 84 -9.29 10.56 -8.53
N GLY A 85 -9.97 9.41 -8.59
CA GLY A 85 -11.01 9.09 -9.58
C GLY A 85 -10.51 8.65 -10.96
N LYS A 86 -9.20 8.52 -11.18
CA LYS A 86 -8.70 8.04 -12.47
C LYS A 86 -8.84 6.53 -12.60
N SER A 87 -9.54 6.08 -13.64
CA SER A 87 -9.71 4.67 -13.96
C SER A 87 -8.51 4.09 -14.72
N ILE A 88 -8.21 2.82 -14.46
CA ILE A 88 -7.19 2.01 -15.14
C ILE A 88 -7.88 0.72 -15.61
N GLN A 89 -7.76 0.41 -16.89
CA GLN A 89 -8.17 -0.87 -17.47
C GLN A 89 -7.00 -1.83 -17.42
N CYS A 90 -7.15 -2.93 -16.66
CA CYS A 90 -6.11 -3.93 -16.50
C CYS A 90 -5.92 -4.77 -17.77
N ARG A 91 -4.68 -5.16 -18.04
CA ARG A 91 -4.29 -5.97 -19.22
C ARG A 91 -4.28 -7.47 -18.93
N GLY A 92 -4.49 -7.86 -17.66
CA GLY A 92 -4.54 -9.26 -17.23
C GLY A 92 -3.18 -9.83 -16.80
N ARG A 93 -2.21 -8.97 -16.49
CA ARG A 93 -0.87 -9.36 -16.06
C ARG A 93 -0.36 -8.59 -14.85
N GLU A 94 -1.01 -7.49 -14.51
CA GLU A 94 -0.62 -6.65 -13.38
C GLU A 94 -0.83 -7.41 -12.07
N ILE A 95 0.14 -7.33 -11.16
CA ILE A 95 -0.04 -7.82 -9.80
C ILE A 95 -0.93 -6.84 -9.02
N VAL A 96 -1.91 -7.37 -8.33
CA VAL A 96 -2.88 -6.58 -7.55
C VAL A 96 -3.12 -7.23 -6.19
N LEU A 97 -3.47 -6.43 -5.20
CA LEU A 97 -4.20 -6.89 -4.03
C LEU A 97 -5.69 -6.68 -4.29
N ALA A 98 -6.48 -7.72 -4.11
CA ALA A 98 -7.91 -7.68 -4.32
C ALA A 98 -8.66 -8.38 -3.18
N ASP A 99 -9.90 -7.99 -2.95
CA ASP A 99 -10.86 -8.76 -2.18
C ASP A 99 -11.68 -9.71 -3.10
N ASP A 100 -12.81 -10.19 -2.64
CA ASP A 100 -13.63 -11.11 -3.44
C ASP A 100 -14.31 -10.40 -4.62
N GLU A 101 -14.50 -9.08 -4.58
CA GLU A 101 -15.27 -8.31 -5.56
C GLU A 101 -14.42 -7.37 -6.40
N LYS A 102 -13.39 -6.73 -5.82
CA LYS A 102 -12.68 -5.61 -6.45
C LYS A 102 -11.18 -5.57 -6.16
N ILE A 103 -10.44 -4.79 -6.94
CA ILE A 103 -9.04 -4.49 -6.68
C ILE A 103 -8.96 -3.43 -5.58
N ILE A 104 -8.25 -3.76 -4.50
CA ILE A 104 -7.97 -2.89 -3.35
C ILE A 104 -6.72 -2.04 -3.59
N CYS A 105 -5.67 -2.64 -4.16
CA CYS A 105 -4.44 -1.93 -4.51
C CYS A 105 -3.90 -2.42 -5.84
N PHE A 106 -3.71 -1.49 -6.77
CA PHE A 106 -3.12 -1.76 -8.08
C PHE A 106 -1.61 -1.70 -8.02
N GLY A 107 -0.96 -2.64 -8.69
CA GLY A 107 0.47 -2.76 -8.71
C GLY A 107 1.04 -3.21 -7.38
N TYR A 108 0.25 -3.92 -6.59
CA TYR A 108 0.59 -4.46 -5.28
C TYR A 108 0.93 -3.40 -4.22
N ALA A 109 1.42 -2.24 -4.61
CA ALA A 109 1.79 -1.18 -3.66
C ALA A 109 2.00 0.17 -4.38
N THR A 110 1.32 0.41 -5.49
CA THR A 110 1.45 1.65 -6.28
C THR A 110 0.29 2.61 -6.04
N HIS A 111 -0.93 2.14 -6.15
CA HIS A 111 -2.14 2.94 -6.04
C HIS A 111 -3.21 2.23 -5.22
N ASP A 112 -3.68 2.90 -4.18
CA ASP A 112 -4.84 2.45 -3.41
C ASP A 112 -6.15 2.82 -4.13
N SER A 113 -7.19 2.01 -3.87
CA SER A 113 -8.50 2.16 -4.50
C SER A 113 -9.27 3.35 -3.93
N GLU A 114 -9.94 4.10 -4.82
CA GLU A 114 -10.93 5.11 -4.43
C GLU A 114 -12.09 4.48 -3.64
N LEU A 115 -12.45 3.22 -3.96
CA LEU A 115 -13.60 2.54 -3.38
C LEU A 115 -13.39 2.11 -1.93
N THR A 116 -12.13 1.91 -1.52
CA THR A 116 -11.78 1.45 -0.17
C THR A 116 -10.87 2.42 0.57
N LYS A 117 -10.72 3.64 0.09
CA LYS A 117 -9.92 4.66 0.76
C LYS A 117 -10.49 4.99 2.14
N VAL A 118 -9.59 5.29 3.06
CA VAL A 118 -9.96 5.86 4.36
C VAL A 118 -10.51 7.28 4.21
N ALA A 119 -11.46 7.64 5.04
CA ALA A 119 -12.15 8.90 5.06
C ALA A 119 -12.37 9.34 6.53
N PRO A 120 -12.79 10.58 6.81
CA PRO A 120 -13.01 11.04 8.18
C PRO A 120 -14.01 10.19 9.00
N GLU A 121 -14.95 9.55 8.33
CA GLU A 121 -15.95 8.67 8.93
C GLU A 121 -15.50 7.21 9.13
N THR A 122 -14.34 6.82 8.60
CA THR A 122 -13.79 5.46 8.71
C THR A 122 -13.51 5.14 10.19
N LYS A 123 -14.01 4.00 10.65
CA LYS A 123 -13.84 3.53 12.03
C LYS A 123 -12.83 2.40 12.14
N ASP A 124 -12.88 1.47 11.19
CA ASP A 124 -12.03 0.29 11.17
C ASP A 124 -11.07 0.37 9.97
N VAL A 125 -9.78 0.34 10.25
CA VAL A 125 -8.74 0.48 9.24
C VAL A 125 -7.86 -0.74 9.20
N LEU A 126 -7.68 -1.28 8.00
CA LEU A 126 -6.66 -2.26 7.72
C LEU A 126 -5.41 -1.55 7.19
N LEU A 127 -4.32 -1.61 7.96
CA LEU A 127 -3.01 -1.11 7.57
C LEU A 127 -2.19 -2.26 6.97
N LEU A 128 -1.71 -2.06 5.77
CA LEU A 128 -0.98 -3.07 4.98
C LEU A 128 0.45 -2.61 4.74
N VAL A 129 1.42 -3.38 5.24
CA VAL A 129 2.85 -3.16 4.92
C VAL A 129 3.26 -4.19 3.88
N TYR A 130 3.65 -3.71 2.72
CA TYR A 130 3.96 -4.58 1.57
C TYR A 130 5.43 -4.94 1.53
N GLY A 131 5.72 -6.25 1.49
CA GLY A 131 7.07 -6.78 1.34
C GLY A 131 7.42 -7.11 -0.11
N ALA A 132 8.70 -7.33 -0.37
CA ALA A 132 9.24 -7.92 -1.58
C ALA A 132 10.42 -8.83 -1.19
N GLN A 133 11.00 -9.57 -2.14
CA GLN A 133 12.01 -10.60 -1.86
C GLN A 133 13.17 -10.15 -0.96
N ALA A 134 13.62 -8.89 -1.07
CA ALA A 134 14.68 -8.35 -0.21
C ALA A 134 14.22 -7.88 1.18
N VAL A 135 12.93 -7.95 1.48
CA VAL A 135 12.38 -7.55 2.78
C VAL A 135 12.46 -8.73 3.73
N THR A 136 13.39 -8.68 4.67
CA THR A 136 13.51 -9.69 5.73
C THR A 136 12.43 -9.48 6.80
N ASN A 137 12.19 -10.51 7.62
CA ASN A 137 11.28 -10.37 8.77
C ASN A 137 11.70 -9.23 9.69
N GLN A 138 13.00 -9.12 9.98
CA GLN A 138 13.50 -8.05 10.85
C GLN A 138 13.18 -6.65 10.30
N ILE A 139 13.29 -6.46 8.98
CA ILE A 139 12.92 -5.20 8.33
C ILE A 139 11.40 -4.97 8.43
N MET A 140 10.60 -6.01 8.20
CA MET A 140 9.15 -5.94 8.30
C MET A 140 8.70 -5.62 9.73
N GLU A 141 9.18 -6.35 10.71
CA GLU A 141 8.88 -6.14 12.13
C GLU A 141 9.28 -4.74 12.61
N SER A 142 10.46 -4.26 12.19
CA SER A 142 10.91 -2.91 12.49
C SER A 142 9.98 -1.84 11.91
N ALA A 143 9.51 -2.05 10.68
CA ALA A 143 8.57 -1.13 10.03
C ALA A 143 7.20 -1.13 10.72
N ILE A 144 6.68 -2.32 11.04
CA ILE A 144 5.42 -2.47 11.78
C ILE A 144 5.53 -1.77 13.15
N LYS A 145 6.58 -2.08 13.91
CA LYS A 145 6.80 -1.47 15.23
C LYS A 145 6.83 0.07 15.15
N THR A 146 7.64 0.62 14.27
CA THR A 146 7.71 2.08 14.10
C THR A 146 6.37 2.68 13.70
N THR A 147 5.63 2.02 12.81
CA THR A 147 4.32 2.49 12.39
C THR A 147 3.33 2.50 13.55
N LEU A 148 3.30 1.43 14.34
CA LEU A 148 2.44 1.33 15.52
C LEU A 148 2.82 2.35 16.61
N ASP A 149 4.13 2.55 16.87
CA ASP A 149 4.60 3.55 17.82
C ASP A 149 4.19 4.99 17.42
N LEU A 150 4.18 5.27 16.11
CA LEU A 150 3.73 6.56 15.57
C LEU A 150 2.20 6.70 15.64
N ILE A 151 1.47 5.64 15.33
CA ILE A 151 -0.01 5.62 15.44
C ILE A 151 -0.42 5.86 16.88
N ASP A 152 0.11 5.11 17.82
CA ASP A 152 -0.19 5.25 19.26
C ASP A 152 0.05 6.68 19.79
N ARG A 153 1.03 7.37 19.22
CA ARG A 153 1.38 8.74 19.62
C ARG A 153 0.50 9.83 19.00
N TRP A 154 0.03 9.63 17.76
CA TRP A 154 -0.52 10.70 16.95
C TRP A 154 -1.92 10.44 16.42
N VAL A 155 -2.46 9.24 16.60
CA VAL A 155 -3.78 8.86 16.09
C VAL A 155 -4.62 8.32 17.25
N ASP A 156 -5.79 8.88 17.44
CA ASP A 156 -6.73 8.37 18.44
C ASP A 156 -7.41 7.10 17.95
N CYS A 157 -6.79 5.96 18.22
CA CYS A 157 -7.30 4.64 17.84
C CYS A 157 -6.70 3.54 18.73
N SER A 158 -7.25 2.33 18.64
CA SER A 158 -6.71 1.14 19.30
C SER A 158 -6.31 0.10 18.27
N MET A 159 -5.17 -0.55 18.47
CA MET A 159 -4.75 -1.70 17.67
C MET A 159 -5.49 -2.95 18.16
N VAL A 160 -6.12 -3.67 17.24
CA VAL A 160 -6.87 -4.91 17.53
C VAL A 160 -5.99 -6.15 17.34
N ASP A 161 -5.30 -6.26 16.21
CA ASP A 161 -4.45 -7.41 15.86
C ASP A 161 -3.42 -7.02 14.81
N HIS A 162 -2.32 -7.78 14.70
CA HIS A 162 -1.40 -7.69 13.56
C HIS A 162 -0.83 -9.05 13.20
N ARG A 163 -0.62 -9.31 11.90
CA ARG A 163 -0.11 -10.58 11.38
C ARG A 163 0.85 -10.34 10.22
N ILE A 164 1.86 -11.21 10.11
CA ILE A 164 2.77 -11.24 8.97
C ILE A 164 2.44 -12.47 8.14
N PHE A 165 2.15 -12.25 6.86
CA PHE A 165 1.91 -13.31 5.89
C PHE A 165 3.13 -13.44 4.98
N ARG A 166 3.51 -14.66 4.65
CA ARG A 166 4.50 -14.96 3.61
C ARG A 166 3.79 -15.65 2.45
N ILE A 167 4.19 -15.29 1.25
CA ILE A 167 3.84 -16.02 0.04
C ILE A 167 4.98 -17.04 -0.14
N GLU A 168 4.65 -18.31 -0.05
CA GLU A 168 5.56 -19.43 -0.34
C GLU A 168 5.69 -19.63 -1.85
#